data_e0110d6554aa36414dca2df89905a947
#
_entry.id   e0110d6554aa36414dca2df89905a947
#
_cell.length_a   1.000
_cell.length_b   1.000
_cell.length_c   1.000
_cell.angle_alpha   90.00
_cell.angle_beta   90.00
_cell.angle_gamma   90.00
#
_symmetry.space_group_name_H-M   'P 1'
#
loop_
_entity.id
_entity.type
_entity.pdbx_description
1 polymer ?
#
loop_
_entity_poly.entity_id
_entity_poly.type
_entity_poly.pdbx_seq_one_letter_code
_entity_poly.pdbx_strand_id
1 'polypeptide(L)'
;MKTIFKSGVLAAAAVVLSAGLVAPVFARDLTVVSWGGNYQDAQRNIYFKPFSEKIGKPVLDEAWDGGIGVIQSKVKAGAPNWDAVQVEAEELALGCADGLYEKIDWDKMGGKDKFLDSAVNDCGVGAIVWSTAIAYDGDKLKEGPTSWADFWNVEKFPGKRSLRKGPKYTLEFALLADGVSKDEIYDVLGTEEGVARAFKKLDELKPNIVWWESGAQPLQFLASGEVAMTSAYNGRITGINRSEGKNFKVVFPGSIYAVDSWVVLKDAENKDAAQDFIAFASLPENQAKLPEFVAYGLPNKEAASKVPADFSKDLPTDSANMTDAISLNVDFWIDNAETLTQRFNAWLAQ
;
A
#
# COMPACT_ATOMS: atom_id res chain seq x y z
N MET A 1 89.53 46.67 15.22
CA MET A 1 88.57 46.45 16.31
C MET A 1 87.15 46.59 15.77
N LYS A 2 86.50 45.48 15.49
CA LYS A 2 85.14 45.48 15.05
C LYS A 2 84.38 44.47 15.91
N THR A 3 83.47 44.96 16.68
CA THR A 3 82.60 44.22 17.59
C THR A 3 81.39 43.73 16.84
N ILE A 4 81.14 42.43 16.87
CA ILE A 4 80.00 41.78 16.20
C ILE A 4 78.91 41.56 17.28
N PHE A 5 77.79 42.22 17.13
CA PHE A 5 76.52 41.93 17.88
C PHE A 5 75.79 40.77 17.25
N LYS A 6 75.53 39.71 18.01
CA LYS A 6 74.64 38.63 17.65
C LYS A 6 73.24 38.92 18.21
N SER A 7 72.27 39.17 17.32
CA SER A 7 70.89 39.27 17.67
C SER A 7 70.26 37.90 17.63
N GLY A 8 69.74 37.39 18.74
CA GLY A 8 68.99 36.17 18.85
C GLY A 8 67.53 36.48 18.57
N VAL A 9 66.93 35.78 17.57
CA VAL A 9 65.48 35.83 17.28
C VAL A 9 64.81 34.67 18.03
N LEU A 10 63.97 35.00 19.02
CA LEU A 10 63.03 34.05 19.64
C LEU A 10 61.81 33.90 18.73
N ALA A 11 61.69 32.73 18.19
CA ALA A 11 60.44 32.33 17.47
C ALA A 11 59.44 31.82 18.52
N ALA A 12 58.36 32.60 18.76
CA ALA A 12 57.25 32.17 19.57
C ALA A 12 56.29 31.35 18.65
N ALA A 13 56.20 30.04 18.89
CA ALA A 13 55.22 29.16 18.21
C ALA A 13 53.85 29.38 18.85
N ALA A 14 52.94 30.06 18.15
CA ALA A 14 51.52 30.14 18.51
C ALA A 14 50.81 28.84 18.12
N VAL A 15 50.49 28.00 19.11
CA VAL A 15 49.61 26.85 18.94
C VAL A 15 48.16 27.36 18.85
N VAL A 16 47.62 27.44 17.64
CA VAL A 16 46.21 27.72 17.43
C VAL A 16 45.42 26.43 17.71
N LEU A 17 44.79 26.32 18.89
CA LEU A 17 43.78 25.33 19.18
C LEU A 17 42.53 25.69 18.33
N SER A 18 42.36 25.03 17.20
CA SER A 18 41.09 25.04 16.46
C SER A 18 40.09 24.20 17.26
N ALA A 19 39.30 24.85 18.13
CA ALA A 19 38.08 24.27 18.67
C ALA A 19 37.09 24.09 17.48
N GLY A 20 37.00 22.87 16.95
CA GLY A 20 36.02 22.52 15.98
C GLY A 20 34.62 22.74 16.59
N LEU A 21 33.92 23.76 16.13
CA LEU A 21 32.48 23.91 16.37
C LEU A 21 31.80 22.71 15.73
N VAL A 22 31.52 21.68 16.53
CA VAL A 22 30.56 20.63 16.13
C VAL A 22 29.22 21.33 16.11
N ALA A 23 28.79 21.76 14.92
CA ALA A 23 27.42 22.21 14.72
C ALA A 23 26.50 21.04 15.13
N PRO A 24 25.46 21.30 15.93
CA PRO A 24 24.47 20.25 16.20
C PRO A 24 23.88 19.80 14.87
N VAL A 25 24.11 18.55 14.49
CA VAL A 25 23.40 17.91 13.41
C VAL A 25 21.97 17.75 13.93
N PHE A 26 21.10 18.65 13.54
CA PHE A 26 19.67 18.45 13.77
C PHE A 26 19.26 17.24 12.93
N ALA A 27 18.87 16.15 13.60
CA ALA A 27 18.23 15.02 12.94
C ALA A 27 17.05 15.56 12.14
N ARG A 28 16.90 15.10 10.90
CA ARG A 28 15.73 15.47 10.07
C ARG A 28 14.44 14.99 10.72
N ASP A 29 13.32 15.56 10.33
CA ASP A 29 12.02 15.13 10.82
C ASP A 29 11.66 13.72 10.33
N LEU A 30 10.87 13.00 11.14
CA LEU A 30 10.31 11.68 10.78
C LEU A 30 9.51 11.79 9.50
N THR A 31 9.84 10.98 8.51
CA THR A 31 9.13 10.90 7.23
C THR A 31 8.38 9.57 7.11
N VAL A 32 7.06 9.65 6.98
CA VAL A 32 6.15 8.51 6.81
C VAL A 32 5.63 8.50 5.38
N VAL A 33 5.66 7.33 4.73
CA VAL A 33 5.29 7.19 3.32
C VAL A 33 4.13 6.24 3.15
N SER A 34 3.14 6.63 2.36
CA SER A 34 1.93 5.85 2.12
C SER A 34 1.37 6.08 0.70
N TRP A 35 0.14 5.63 0.45
CA TRP A 35 -0.45 5.47 -0.88
C TRP A 35 -1.22 6.69 -1.42
N GLY A 36 -1.07 7.87 -0.82
CA GLY A 36 -1.72 9.10 -1.28
C GLY A 36 -3.27 9.10 -1.24
N GLY A 37 -3.85 10.18 -1.77
CA GLY A 37 -5.29 10.35 -1.89
C GLY A 37 -6.03 10.34 -0.55
N ASN A 38 -7.34 10.08 -0.59
CA ASN A 38 -8.22 10.08 0.59
C ASN A 38 -7.77 9.13 1.71
N TYR A 39 -7.07 8.05 1.36
CA TYR A 39 -6.52 7.13 2.35
C TYR A 39 -5.41 7.80 3.18
N GLN A 40 -4.45 8.47 2.53
CA GLN A 40 -3.39 9.17 3.24
C GLN A 40 -3.92 10.42 3.98
N ASP A 41 -4.96 11.05 3.46
CA ASP A 41 -5.67 12.15 4.17
C ASP A 41 -6.30 11.65 5.48
N ALA A 42 -6.90 10.45 5.46
CA ALA A 42 -7.37 9.80 6.68
C ALA A 42 -6.21 9.53 7.64
N GLN A 43 -5.10 8.96 7.17
CA GLN A 43 -3.92 8.70 8.01
C GLN A 43 -3.34 9.98 8.62
N ARG A 44 -3.31 11.10 7.88
CA ARG A 44 -2.88 12.40 8.43
C ARG A 44 -3.74 12.80 9.63
N ASN A 45 -5.03 12.58 9.55
CA ASN A 45 -5.96 12.98 10.61
C ASN A 45 -5.91 12.05 11.84
N ILE A 46 -5.75 10.74 11.63
CA ILE A 46 -5.84 9.75 12.71
C ILE A 46 -4.49 9.31 13.25
N TYR A 47 -3.39 9.43 12.48
CA TYR A 47 -2.06 8.96 12.87
C TYR A 47 -1.02 10.07 12.87
N PHE A 48 -0.78 10.77 11.73
CA PHE A 48 0.40 11.64 11.57
C PHE A 48 0.31 12.88 12.45
N LYS A 49 -0.79 13.63 12.41
CA LYS A 49 -0.98 14.82 13.24
C LYS A 49 -1.03 14.47 14.74
N PRO A 50 -1.84 13.48 15.20
CA PRO A 50 -1.85 13.11 16.61
C PRO A 50 -0.51 12.59 17.13
N PHE A 51 0.26 11.87 16.29
CA PHE A 51 1.59 11.43 16.68
C PHE A 51 2.58 12.60 16.75
N SER A 52 2.55 13.51 15.77
CA SER A 52 3.34 14.76 15.77
C SER A 52 3.08 15.59 17.04
N GLU A 53 1.83 15.75 17.43
CA GLU A 53 1.45 16.44 18.67
C GLU A 53 1.98 15.70 19.91
N LYS A 54 1.88 14.37 19.94
CA LYS A 54 2.36 13.53 21.04
C LYS A 54 3.87 13.67 21.28
N ILE A 55 4.67 13.73 20.19
CA ILE A 55 6.14 13.80 20.30
C ILE A 55 6.68 15.24 20.29
N GLY A 56 5.83 16.24 19.99
CA GLY A 56 6.23 17.65 19.91
C GLY A 56 7.19 17.96 18.75
N LYS A 57 7.18 17.13 17.70
CA LYS A 57 8.02 17.29 16.49
C LYS A 57 7.18 17.06 15.24
N PRO A 58 7.52 17.69 14.10
CA PRO A 58 6.85 17.43 12.83
C PRO A 58 6.94 15.96 12.40
N VAL A 59 5.87 15.46 11.79
CA VAL A 59 5.88 14.25 10.99
C VAL A 59 5.62 14.66 9.55
N LEU A 60 6.60 14.45 8.70
CA LEU A 60 6.49 14.67 7.26
C LEU A 60 5.86 13.45 6.61
N ASP A 61 5.14 13.66 5.51
CA ASP A 61 4.58 12.55 4.77
C ASP A 61 4.78 12.71 3.27
N GLU A 62 5.04 11.60 2.61
CA GLU A 62 5.15 11.48 1.15
C GLU A 62 4.20 10.40 0.63
N ALA A 63 3.80 10.51 -0.63
CA ALA A 63 3.05 9.48 -1.33
C ALA A 63 3.94 8.75 -2.33
N TRP A 64 3.67 7.45 -2.55
CA TRP A 64 4.34 6.65 -3.56
C TRP A 64 3.39 5.65 -4.20
N ASP A 65 3.79 5.01 -5.30
CA ASP A 65 2.97 4.09 -6.07
C ASP A 65 3.48 2.63 -6.02
N GLY A 66 4.36 2.32 -5.05
CA GLY A 66 4.93 0.98 -4.88
C GLY A 66 6.19 0.72 -5.71
N GLY A 67 6.67 -0.49 -5.62
CA GLY A 67 7.80 -1.01 -6.38
C GLY A 67 9.07 -1.18 -5.54
N ILE A 68 9.45 -2.47 -5.30
CA ILE A 68 10.62 -2.83 -4.49
C ILE A 68 11.91 -2.14 -4.96
N GLY A 69 12.06 -1.84 -6.26
CA GLY A 69 13.22 -1.15 -6.82
C GLY A 69 13.40 0.27 -6.27
N VAL A 70 12.30 0.95 -5.90
CA VAL A 70 12.35 2.27 -5.26
C VAL A 70 12.96 2.14 -3.86
N ILE A 71 12.50 1.18 -3.07
CA ILE A 71 13.03 0.88 -1.73
C ILE A 71 14.52 0.52 -1.80
N GLN A 72 14.87 -0.40 -2.72
CA GLN A 72 16.27 -0.80 -2.95
C GLN A 72 17.16 0.41 -3.27
N SER A 73 16.69 1.31 -4.13
CA SER A 73 17.44 2.52 -4.49
C SER A 73 17.67 3.44 -3.29
N LYS A 74 16.63 3.66 -2.47
CA LYS A 74 16.73 4.52 -1.28
C LYS A 74 17.68 3.93 -0.22
N VAL A 75 17.59 2.64 0.05
CA VAL A 75 18.46 1.98 1.04
C VAL A 75 19.92 1.94 0.55
N LYS A 76 20.15 1.62 -0.74
CA LYS A 76 21.50 1.63 -1.34
C LYS A 76 22.18 3.00 -1.33
N ALA A 77 21.41 4.09 -1.28
CA ALA A 77 21.97 5.44 -1.14
C ALA A 77 22.62 5.69 0.24
N GLY A 78 22.43 4.79 1.22
CA GLY A 78 23.12 4.78 2.51
C GLY A 78 22.59 5.77 3.55
N ALA A 79 21.57 6.56 3.22
CA ALA A 79 20.84 7.42 4.14
C ALA A 79 19.44 7.67 3.55
N PRO A 80 18.50 6.76 3.71
CA PRO A 80 17.16 6.93 3.15
C PRO A 80 16.50 8.15 3.78
N ASN A 81 15.86 8.97 2.94
CA ASN A 81 15.07 10.11 3.40
C ASN A 81 13.65 9.71 3.86
N TRP A 82 13.30 8.43 3.79
CA TRP A 82 12.09 7.81 4.31
C TRP A 82 12.40 6.98 5.55
N ASP A 83 11.52 6.97 6.53
CA ASP A 83 11.73 6.20 7.77
C ASP A 83 10.73 5.06 7.90
N ALA A 84 9.42 5.36 7.95
CA ALA A 84 8.35 4.38 7.95
C ALA A 84 7.67 4.39 6.59
N VAL A 85 7.49 3.22 5.99
CA VAL A 85 6.87 3.07 4.66
C VAL A 85 5.79 2.02 4.73
N GLN A 86 4.65 2.29 4.14
CA GLN A 86 3.63 1.28 3.93
C GLN A 86 3.88 0.58 2.61
N VAL A 87 3.93 -0.75 2.65
CA VAL A 87 4.29 -1.63 1.53
C VAL A 87 3.22 -2.71 1.31
N GLU A 88 3.08 -3.18 0.07
CA GLU A 88 2.29 -4.36 -0.26
C GLU A 88 2.99 -5.65 0.19
N ALA A 89 2.29 -6.77 0.19
CA ALA A 89 2.76 -8.03 0.75
C ALA A 89 4.02 -8.58 0.05
N GLU A 90 4.12 -8.46 -1.28
CA GLU A 90 5.30 -8.89 -2.04
C GLU A 90 6.52 -8.03 -1.72
N GLU A 91 6.33 -6.72 -1.59
CA GLU A 91 7.40 -5.80 -1.22
C GLU A 91 7.91 -6.06 0.19
N LEU A 92 6.98 -6.41 1.11
CA LEU A 92 7.34 -6.84 2.46
C LEU A 92 8.20 -8.10 2.42
N ALA A 93 7.76 -9.13 1.69
CA ALA A 93 8.45 -10.41 1.62
C ALA A 93 9.85 -10.27 0.99
N LEU A 94 9.93 -9.64 -0.18
CA LEU A 94 11.19 -9.41 -0.89
C LEU A 94 12.13 -8.50 -0.11
N GLY A 95 11.64 -7.38 0.40
CA GLY A 95 12.47 -6.42 1.13
C GLY A 95 12.98 -6.97 2.47
N CYS A 96 12.19 -7.83 3.14
CA CYS A 96 12.64 -8.52 4.35
C CYS A 96 13.73 -9.55 4.04
N ALA A 97 13.57 -10.34 2.98
CA ALA A 97 14.57 -11.31 2.53
C ALA A 97 15.89 -10.64 2.11
N ASP A 98 15.81 -9.50 1.43
CA ASP A 98 16.95 -8.70 0.97
C ASP A 98 17.58 -7.83 2.08
N GLY A 99 17.03 -7.83 3.30
CA GLY A 99 17.53 -7.04 4.43
C GLY A 99 17.35 -5.52 4.25
N LEU A 100 16.32 -5.10 3.50
CA LEU A 100 16.04 -3.68 3.22
C LEU A 100 15.26 -2.99 4.36
N TYR A 101 14.80 -3.75 5.35
CA TYR A 101 14.03 -3.26 6.48
C TYR A 101 14.70 -3.58 7.81
N GLU A 102 14.47 -2.73 8.80
CA GLU A 102 14.77 -3.03 10.20
C GLU A 102 13.78 -4.09 10.71
N LYS A 103 14.19 -4.87 11.70
CA LYS A 103 13.27 -5.78 12.39
C LYS A 103 12.31 -5.00 13.27
N ILE A 104 11.07 -5.47 13.34
CA ILE A 104 10.04 -4.88 14.19
C ILE A 104 10.27 -5.25 15.65
N ASP A 105 10.19 -4.25 16.50
CA ASP A 105 10.13 -4.41 17.97
C ASP A 105 8.69 -4.76 18.38
N TRP A 106 8.38 -6.07 18.41
CA TRP A 106 7.05 -6.56 18.73
C TRP A 106 6.63 -6.29 20.19
N ASP A 107 7.57 -6.05 21.09
CA ASP A 107 7.25 -5.64 22.46
C ASP A 107 6.64 -4.23 22.49
N LYS A 108 7.18 -3.31 21.65
CA LYS A 108 6.58 -1.98 21.44
C LYS A 108 5.18 -2.05 20.82
N MET A 109 4.92 -3.06 19.97
CA MET A 109 3.61 -3.26 19.34
C MET A 109 2.56 -3.90 20.30
N GLY A 110 2.98 -4.32 21.49
CA GLY A 110 2.12 -4.99 22.47
C GLY A 110 2.00 -6.50 22.26
N GLY A 111 2.82 -7.10 21.40
CA GLY A 111 2.90 -8.53 21.11
C GLY A 111 2.23 -8.96 19.81
N LYS A 112 2.78 -10.02 19.21
CA LYS A 112 2.30 -10.60 17.93
C LYS A 112 0.86 -11.14 18.02
N ASP A 113 0.46 -11.64 19.17
CA ASP A 113 -0.86 -12.23 19.45
C ASP A 113 -2.03 -11.24 19.30
N LYS A 114 -1.74 -9.93 19.38
CA LYS A 114 -2.73 -8.86 19.17
C LYS A 114 -3.15 -8.69 17.70
N PHE A 115 -2.40 -9.23 16.78
CA PHE A 115 -2.61 -9.03 15.35
C PHE A 115 -3.12 -10.29 14.66
N LEU A 116 -3.76 -10.12 13.50
CA LEU A 116 -4.06 -11.22 12.60
C LEU A 116 -2.74 -11.91 12.20
N ASP A 117 -2.75 -13.21 12.02
CA ASP A 117 -1.53 -13.97 11.69
C ASP A 117 -0.90 -13.48 10.38
N SER A 118 -1.74 -13.12 9.38
CA SER A 118 -1.31 -12.51 8.11
C SER A 118 -0.72 -11.09 8.24
N ALA A 119 -0.89 -10.45 9.39
CA ALA A 119 -0.38 -9.12 9.68
C ALA A 119 0.92 -9.12 10.49
N VAL A 120 1.47 -10.31 10.78
CA VAL A 120 2.67 -10.49 11.59
C VAL A 120 3.84 -10.93 10.71
N ASN A 121 4.88 -10.09 10.66
CA ASN A 121 6.13 -10.39 9.97
C ASN A 121 7.32 -9.87 10.80
N ASP A 122 8.50 -10.46 10.66
CA ASP A 122 9.68 -10.00 11.40
C ASP A 122 10.12 -8.57 11.01
N CYS A 123 9.81 -8.15 9.78
CA CYS A 123 10.21 -6.85 9.23
C CYS A 123 9.04 -5.88 9.04
N GLY A 124 7.81 -6.28 9.35
CA GLY A 124 6.64 -5.44 9.12
C GLY A 124 5.49 -5.75 10.05
N VAL A 125 4.65 -4.75 10.27
CA VAL A 125 3.40 -4.85 11.03
C VAL A 125 2.25 -4.53 10.09
N GLY A 126 1.24 -5.38 10.01
CA GLY A 126 0.06 -5.12 9.21
C GLY A 126 -0.56 -3.75 9.51
N ALA A 127 -0.76 -2.96 8.47
CA ALA A 127 -1.34 -1.63 8.53
C ALA A 127 -2.84 -1.64 8.23
N ILE A 128 -3.22 -2.35 7.18
CA ILE A 128 -4.61 -2.52 6.72
C ILE A 128 -4.79 -3.88 6.04
N VAL A 129 -6.04 -4.36 6.04
CA VAL A 129 -6.52 -5.38 5.09
C VAL A 129 -7.37 -4.67 4.05
N TRP A 130 -7.01 -4.77 2.79
CA TRP A 130 -7.74 -4.16 1.68
C TRP A 130 -8.22 -5.23 0.69
N SER A 131 -9.18 -4.90 -0.15
CA SER A 131 -9.54 -5.75 -1.27
C SER A 131 -9.73 -4.94 -2.55
N THR A 132 -9.37 -5.56 -3.68
CA THR A 132 -9.78 -5.10 -5.01
C THR A 132 -11.08 -5.79 -5.38
N ALA A 133 -12.10 -4.99 -5.65
CA ALA A 133 -13.45 -5.44 -5.92
C ALA A 133 -14.06 -4.70 -7.11
N ILE A 134 -15.19 -5.18 -7.63
CA ILE A 134 -15.95 -4.44 -8.63
C ILE A 134 -16.60 -3.24 -7.96
N ALA A 135 -16.53 -2.08 -8.62
CA ALA A 135 -17.30 -0.90 -8.27
C ALA A 135 -18.16 -0.40 -9.44
N TYR A 136 -19.33 0.12 -9.12
CA TYR A 136 -20.23 0.75 -10.08
C TYR A 136 -21.03 1.88 -9.43
N ASP A 137 -21.59 2.77 -10.24
CA ASP A 137 -22.44 3.86 -9.78
C ASP A 137 -23.89 3.36 -9.60
N GLY A 138 -24.34 3.23 -8.32
CA GLY A 138 -25.68 2.76 -7.96
C GLY A 138 -26.79 3.74 -8.34
N ASP A 139 -26.50 4.97 -8.73
CA ASP A 139 -27.48 5.90 -9.26
C ASP A 139 -27.72 5.67 -10.74
N LYS A 140 -26.71 5.19 -11.47
CA LYS A 140 -26.79 4.88 -12.91
C LYS A 140 -27.25 3.45 -13.17
N LEU A 141 -26.75 2.47 -12.40
CA LEU A 141 -27.10 1.06 -12.52
C LEU A 141 -27.94 0.63 -11.33
N LYS A 142 -29.26 0.53 -11.50
CA LYS A 142 -30.19 0.10 -10.43
C LYS A 142 -30.05 -1.39 -10.10
N GLU A 143 -29.81 -2.21 -11.12
CA GLU A 143 -29.42 -3.61 -11.00
C GLU A 143 -27.94 -3.70 -11.41
N GLY A 144 -27.05 -3.82 -10.43
CA GLY A 144 -25.61 -3.86 -10.66
C GLY A 144 -25.09 -5.26 -10.98
N PRO A 145 -23.81 -5.39 -11.32
CA PRO A 145 -23.15 -6.68 -11.48
C PRO A 145 -23.11 -7.42 -10.14
N THR A 146 -23.09 -8.74 -10.19
CA THR A 146 -22.94 -9.61 -9.02
C THR A 146 -21.70 -10.50 -9.08
N SER A 147 -21.00 -10.48 -10.20
CA SER A 147 -19.83 -11.33 -10.46
C SER A 147 -18.90 -10.71 -11.50
N TRP A 148 -17.71 -11.28 -11.65
CA TRP A 148 -16.80 -10.92 -12.74
C TRP A 148 -17.35 -11.32 -14.10
N ALA A 149 -18.16 -12.36 -14.22
CA ALA A 149 -18.87 -12.68 -15.46
C ALA A 149 -19.84 -11.54 -15.88
N ASP A 150 -20.56 -10.94 -14.94
CA ASP A 150 -21.36 -9.74 -15.20
C ASP A 150 -20.50 -8.54 -15.61
N PHE A 151 -19.30 -8.37 -14.99
CA PHE A 151 -18.36 -7.31 -15.35
C PHE A 151 -17.92 -7.43 -16.83
N TRP A 152 -17.71 -8.65 -17.34
CA TRP A 152 -17.37 -8.91 -18.74
C TRP A 152 -18.53 -8.77 -19.69
N ASN A 153 -19.77 -8.86 -19.19
CA ASN A 153 -20.98 -8.83 -20.04
C ASN A 153 -21.35 -7.40 -20.45
N VAL A 154 -20.75 -6.93 -21.56
CA VAL A 154 -21.02 -5.59 -22.11
C VAL A 154 -22.38 -5.46 -22.80
N GLU A 155 -23.05 -6.56 -23.11
CA GLU A 155 -24.40 -6.56 -23.67
C GLU A 155 -25.46 -6.28 -22.58
N LYS A 156 -25.33 -6.99 -21.44
CA LYS A 156 -26.18 -6.79 -20.26
C LYS A 156 -25.96 -5.44 -19.60
N PHE A 157 -24.70 -5.03 -19.52
CA PHE A 157 -24.26 -3.77 -18.89
C PHE A 157 -23.45 -2.93 -19.90
N PRO A 158 -24.11 -2.12 -20.75
CA PRO A 158 -23.41 -1.33 -21.75
C PRO A 158 -22.43 -0.31 -21.15
N GLY A 159 -21.32 -0.05 -21.85
CA GLY A 159 -20.32 0.94 -21.49
C GLY A 159 -18.93 0.32 -21.25
N LYS A 160 -17.92 1.18 -21.08
CA LYS A 160 -16.54 0.76 -20.83
C LYS A 160 -16.34 0.21 -19.43
N ARG A 161 -15.26 -0.52 -19.26
CA ARG A 161 -14.75 -1.06 -17.98
C ARG A 161 -13.42 -0.43 -17.66
N SER A 162 -13.06 -0.41 -16.39
CA SER A 162 -11.71 -0.05 -16.01
C SER A 162 -11.07 -1.12 -15.15
N LEU A 163 -9.83 -1.49 -15.50
CA LEU A 163 -9.00 -2.46 -14.78
C LEU A 163 -7.63 -1.86 -14.48
N ARG A 164 -6.95 -2.38 -13.46
CA ARG A 164 -5.56 -2.00 -13.17
C ARG A 164 -4.66 -2.42 -14.33
N LYS A 165 -3.80 -1.52 -14.79
CA LYS A 165 -2.83 -1.81 -15.84
C LYS A 165 -1.72 -2.71 -15.29
N GLY A 166 -1.77 -3.96 -15.67
CA GLY A 166 -0.84 -4.99 -15.23
C GLY A 166 -1.50 -6.35 -15.11
N PRO A 167 -0.71 -7.41 -14.97
CA PRO A 167 -1.23 -8.78 -14.87
C PRO A 167 -1.88 -9.06 -13.52
N LYS A 168 -1.32 -8.55 -12.40
CA LYS A 168 -1.79 -8.79 -11.03
C LYS A 168 -3.22 -8.27 -10.85
N TYR A 169 -4.08 -9.08 -10.29
CA TYR A 169 -5.54 -8.95 -10.18
C TYR A 169 -6.28 -9.14 -11.51
N THR A 170 -5.75 -8.59 -12.60
CA THR A 170 -6.40 -8.59 -13.94
C THR A 170 -6.53 -10.00 -14.51
N LEU A 171 -5.48 -10.85 -14.35
CA LEU A 171 -5.54 -12.23 -14.83
C LEU A 171 -6.47 -13.09 -13.97
N GLU A 172 -6.46 -12.91 -12.65
CA GLU A 172 -7.39 -13.59 -11.75
C GLU A 172 -8.84 -13.23 -12.08
N PHE A 173 -9.14 -11.95 -12.28
CA PHE A 173 -10.49 -11.50 -12.64
C PHE A 173 -10.93 -12.02 -14.00
N ALA A 174 -10.02 -12.13 -14.96
CA ALA A 174 -10.32 -12.74 -16.26
C ALA A 174 -10.70 -14.24 -16.10
N LEU A 175 -9.96 -15.00 -15.29
CA LEU A 175 -10.28 -16.40 -15.03
C LEU A 175 -11.60 -16.57 -14.27
N LEU A 176 -11.88 -15.72 -13.28
CA LEU A 176 -13.18 -15.71 -12.60
C LEU A 176 -14.32 -15.42 -13.58
N ALA A 177 -14.13 -14.45 -14.48
CA ALA A 177 -15.10 -14.15 -15.52
C ALA A 177 -15.31 -15.30 -16.52
N ASP A 178 -14.28 -16.13 -16.70
CA ASP A 178 -14.31 -17.34 -17.56
C ASP A 178 -14.79 -18.60 -16.80
N GLY A 179 -15.25 -18.44 -15.55
CA GLY A 179 -15.87 -19.50 -14.76
C GLY A 179 -14.90 -20.41 -14.02
N VAL A 180 -13.64 -20.03 -13.85
CA VAL A 180 -12.70 -20.75 -12.97
C VAL A 180 -13.13 -20.51 -11.52
N SER A 181 -13.17 -21.59 -10.73
CA SER A 181 -13.45 -21.51 -9.29
C SER A 181 -12.41 -20.66 -8.56
N LYS A 182 -12.83 -19.90 -7.57
CA LYS A 182 -11.95 -19.08 -6.74
C LYS A 182 -10.80 -19.87 -6.10
N ASP A 183 -11.06 -21.13 -5.74
CA ASP A 183 -10.10 -22.01 -5.08
C ASP A 183 -9.07 -22.61 -6.06
N GLU A 184 -9.32 -22.53 -7.38
CA GLU A 184 -8.45 -23.07 -8.43
C GLU A 184 -7.67 -21.99 -9.20
N ILE A 185 -7.89 -20.71 -8.90
CA ILE A 185 -7.34 -19.58 -9.67
C ILE A 185 -5.82 -19.68 -9.80
N TYR A 186 -5.10 -19.90 -8.71
CA TYR A 186 -3.64 -19.94 -8.75
C TYR A 186 -3.08 -21.25 -9.28
N ASP A 187 -3.81 -22.37 -9.14
CA ASP A 187 -3.45 -23.62 -9.79
C ASP A 187 -3.54 -23.49 -11.32
N VAL A 188 -4.58 -22.82 -11.81
CA VAL A 188 -4.75 -22.52 -13.24
C VAL A 188 -3.68 -21.53 -13.72
N LEU A 189 -3.46 -20.41 -13.00
CA LEU A 189 -2.42 -19.43 -13.36
C LEU A 189 -1.00 -20.00 -13.27
N GLY A 190 -0.78 -21.05 -12.50
CA GLY A 190 0.50 -21.76 -12.43
C GLY A 190 0.84 -22.55 -13.71
N THR A 191 -0.05 -22.59 -14.70
CA THR A 191 0.15 -23.29 -15.97
C THR A 191 0.18 -22.33 -17.16
N GLU A 192 0.96 -22.68 -18.20
CA GLU A 192 1.01 -21.88 -19.43
C GLU A 192 -0.35 -21.80 -20.13
N GLU A 193 -1.11 -22.90 -20.12
CA GLU A 193 -2.45 -22.99 -20.67
C GLU A 193 -3.44 -22.08 -19.91
N GLY A 194 -3.34 -22.03 -18.59
CA GLY A 194 -4.18 -21.19 -17.76
C GLY A 194 -3.89 -19.70 -17.95
N VAL A 195 -2.61 -19.34 -18.05
CA VAL A 195 -2.21 -17.96 -18.41
C VAL A 195 -2.73 -17.58 -19.79
N ALA A 196 -2.59 -18.46 -20.80
CA ALA A 196 -3.12 -18.23 -22.12
C ALA A 196 -4.64 -18.07 -22.13
N ARG A 197 -5.36 -18.86 -21.30
CA ARG A 197 -6.80 -18.77 -21.09
C ARG A 197 -7.21 -17.40 -20.53
N ALA A 198 -6.48 -16.89 -19.52
CA ALA A 198 -6.73 -15.57 -18.94
C ALA A 198 -6.56 -14.45 -19.98
N PHE A 199 -5.48 -14.46 -20.78
CA PHE A 199 -5.28 -13.48 -21.85
C PHE A 199 -6.34 -13.58 -22.92
N LYS A 200 -6.74 -14.78 -23.35
CA LYS A 200 -7.85 -14.97 -24.29
C LYS A 200 -9.16 -14.36 -23.77
N LYS A 201 -9.41 -14.48 -22.46
CA LYS A 201 -10.58 -13.85 -21.85
C LYS A 201 -10.47 -12.33 -21.83
N LEU A 202 -9.27 -11.79 -21.61
CA LEU A 202 -9.00 -10.35 -21.70
C LEU A 202 -9.20 -9.81 -23.12
N ASP A 203 -8.91 -10.58 -24.17
CA ASP A 203 -9.15 -10.17 -25.58
C ASP A 203 -10.60 -9.80 -25.83
N GLU A 204 -11.55 -10.50 -25.19
CA GLU A 204 -12.99 -10.22 -25.33
C GLU A 204 -13.34 -8.82 -24.80
N LEU A 205 -12.68 -8.39 -23.75
CA LEU A 205 -12.97 -7.11 -23.07
C LEU A 205 -12.07 -5.97 -23.54
N LYS A 206 -10.88 -6.26 -24.10
CA LYS A 206 -9.84 -5.31 -24.48
C LYS A 206 -10.33 -4.05 -25.18
N PRO A 207 -11.25 -4.11 -26.17
CA PRO A 207 -11.75 -2.92 -26.86
C PRO A 207 -12.54 -1.96 -25.94
N ASN A 208 -13.01 -2.46 -24.81
CA ASN A 208 -13.86 -1.74 -23.86
C ASN A 208 -13.11 -1.37 -22.54
N ILE A 209 -11.78 -1.58 -22.46
CA ILE A 209 -11.02 -1.31 -21.23
C ILE A 209 -10.41 0.09 -21.25
N VAL A 210 -10.56 0.78 -20.12
CA VAL A 210 -9.79 1.97 -19.74
C VAL A 210 -8.86 1.54 -18.61
N TRP A 211 -7.56 1.67 -18.81
CA TRP A 211 -6.57 1.22 -17.82
C TRP A 211 -6.31 2.30 -16.76
N TRP A 212 -6.22 1.89 -15.51
CA TRP A 212 -5.79 2.76 -14.43
C TRP A 212 -4.45 2.28 -13.83
N GLU A 213 -3.64 3.23 -13.34
CA GLU A 213 -2.32 2.98 -12.75
C GLU A 213 -2.28 3.40 -11.28
N SER A 214 -2.92 4.51 -10.91
CA SER A 214 -3.03 4.93 -9.52
C SER A 214 -4.42 4.66 -8.93
N GLY A 215 -4.48 4.34 -7.63
CA GLY A 215 -5.72 3.93 -6.97
C GLY A 215 -6.82 5.01 -6.89
N ALA A 216 -6.54 6.26 -7.25
CA ALA A 216 -7.56 7.32 -7.34
C ALA A 216 -8.28 7.34 -8.70
N GLN A 217 -7.61 6.93 -9.78
CA GLN A 217 -8.11 7.02 -11.16
C GLN A 217 -9.42 6.26 -11.39
N PRO A 218 -9.60 4.99 -10.94
CA PRO A 218 -10.80 4.23 -11.26
C PRO A 218 -12.09 4.91 -10.79
N LEU A 219 -12.04 5.59 -9.66
CA LEU A 219 -13.20 6.31 -9.12
C LEU A 219 -13.47 7.62 -9.84
N GLN A 220 -12.44 8.27 -10.38
CA GLN A 220 -12.59 9.43 -11.26
C GLN A 220 -13.26 9.05 -12.58
N PHE A 221 -12.86 7.92 -13.20
CA PHE A 221 -13.50 7.40 -14.41
C PHE A 221 -14.97 7.02 -14.16
N LEU A 222 -15.27 6.45 -13.00
CA LEU A 222 -16.63 6.10 -12.61
C LEU A 222 -17.46 7.37 -12.35
N ALA A 223 -16.92 8.36 -11.65
CA ALA A 223 -17.60 9.62 -11.34
C ALA A 223 -17.90 10.44 -12.60
N SER A 224 -16.96 10.51 -13.55
CA SER A 224 -17.15 11.19 -14.84
C SER A 224 -18.11 10.45 -15.76
N GLY A 225 -18.38 9.16 -15.53
CA GLY A 225 -19.16 8.30 -16.41
C GLY A 225 -18.38 7.80 -17.62
N GLU A 226 -17.06 7.89 -17.62
CA GLU A 226 -16.20 7.32 -18.66
C GLU A 226 -16.31 5.80 -18.69
N VAL A 227 -16.51 5.16 -17.53
CA VAL A 227 -16.73 3.73 -17.41
C VAL A 227 -18.04 3.43 -16.68
N ALA A 228 -18.66 2.32 -17.01
CA ALA A 228 -19.85 1.81 -16.30
C ALA A 228 -19.49 1.06 -15.02
N MET A 229 -18.33 0.38 -15.03
CA MET A 229 -17.81 -0.41 -13.92
C MET A 229 -16.30 -0.34 -13.90
N THR A 230 -15.72 -0.55 -12.71
CA THR A 230 -14.27 -0.58 -12.52
C THR A 230 -13.87 -1.63 -11.50
N SER A 231 -12.65 -2.17 -11.61
CA SER A 231 -11.97 -2.71 -10.44
C SER A 231 -11.44 -1.54 -9.61
N ALA A 232 -11.59 -1.59 -8.30
CA ALA A 232 -11.08 -0.55 -7.42
C ALA A 232 -10.86 -1.07 -5.99
N TYR A 233 -10.03 -0.36 -5.23
CA TYR A 233 -9.83 -0.66 -3.82
C TYR A 233 -11.05 -0.27 -2.99
N ASN A 234 -11.60 -1.23 -2.23
CA ASN A 234 -12.84 -1.07 -1.49
C ASN A 234 -12.86 0.16 -0.57
N GLY A 235 -11.78 0.43 0.15
CA GLY A 235 -11.69 1.59 1.05
C GLY A 235 -11.73 2.92 0.31
N ARG A 236 -11.20 3.00 -0.91
CA ARG A 236 -11.29 4.23 -1.72
C ARG A 236 -12.71 4.47 -2.23
N ILE A 237 -13.45 3.39 -2.56
CA ILE A 237 -14.86 3.49 -2.96
C ILE A 237 -15.69 4.05 -1.81
N THR A 238 -15.55 3.49 -0.63
CA THR A 238 -16.29 3.97 0.56
C THR A 238 -15.85 5.37 0.98
N GLY A 239 -14.56 5.68 0.85
CA GLY A 239 -14.03 7.00 1.14
C GLY A 239 -14.63 8.11 0.29
N ILE A 240 -14.72 7.92 -1.04
CA ILE A 240 -15.33 8.92 -1.93
C ILE A 240 -16.86 9.03 -1.71
N ASN A 241 -17.53 7.92 -1.39
CA ASN A 241 -18.94 7.96 -1.02
C ASN A 241 -19.17 8.87 0.19
N ARG A 242 -18.32 8.76 1.20
CA ARG A 242 -18.43 9.57 2.44
C ARG A 242 -18.02 11.02 2.23
N SER A 243 -16.93 11.28 1.52
CA SER A 243 -16.40 12.64 1.34
C SER A 243 -17.15 13.46 0.31
N GLU A 244 -17.73 12.83 -0.73
CA GLU A 244 -18.36 13.51 -1.86
C GLU A 244 -19.84 13.14 -2.05
N GLY A 245 -20.43 12.34 -1.15
CA GLY A 245 -21.83 11.95 -1.22
C GLY A 245 -22.16 11.08 -2.44
N LYS A 246 -21.19 10.31 -2.97
CA LYS A 246 -21.41 9.37 -4.08
C LYS A 246 -22.16 8.14 -3.61
N ASN A 247 -22.81 7.44 -4.54
CA ASN A 247 -23.52 6.18 -4.29
C ASN A 247 -22.83 5.01 -5.01
N PHE A 248 -21.51 4.95 -4.94
CA PHE A 248 -20.77 3.85 -5.55
C PHE A 248 -20.95 2.57 -4.73
N LYS A 249 -21.20 1.48 -5.40
CA LYS A 249 -21.42 0.16 -4.80
C LYS A 249 -20.18 -0.68 -4.93
N VAL A 250 -19.90 -1.50 -3.92
CA VAL A 250 -18.85 -2.52 -3.91
C VAL A 250 -19.49 -3.89 -4.08
N VAL A 251 -18.91 -4.71 -4.95
CA VAL A 251 -19.30 -6.12 -5.13
C VAL A 251 -18.13 -6.97 -4.64
N PHE A 252 -18.28 -7.58 -3.47
CA PHE A 252 -17.21 -8.36 -2.83
C PHE A 252 -17.04 -9.80 -3.39
N PRO A 253 -18.08 -10.53 -3.87
CA PRO A 253 -17.86 -11.85 -4.44
C PRO A 253 -16.78 -11.85 -5.52
N GLY A 254 -15.76 -12.72 -5.34
CA GLY A 254 -14.58 -12.78 -6.20
C GLY A 254 -13.61 -11.61 -6.04
N SER A 255 -13.72 -10.80 -4.98
CA SER A 255 -12.71 -9.80 -4.66
C SER A 255 -11.40 -10.46 -4.20
N ILE A 256 -10.28 -9.80 -4.45
CA ILE A 256 -8.96 -10.27 -3.98
C ILE A 256 -8.54 -9.36 -2.84
N TYR A 257 -8.21 -9.95 -1.67
CA TYR A 257 -7.73 -9.21 -0.52
C TYR A 257 -6.26 -9.47 -0.22
N ALA A 258 -5.59 -8.47 0.35
CA ALA A 258 -4.22 -8.55 0.84
C ALA A 258 -4.03 -7.66 2.07
N VAL A 259 -2.87 -7.80 2.70
CA VAL A 259 -2.44 -7.01 3.86
C VAL A 259 -1.29 -6.11 3.43
N ASP A 260 -1.47 -4.81 3.60
CA ASP A 260 -0.34 -3.87 3.57
C ASP A 260 0.28 -3.79 4.95
N SER A 261 1.57 -3.56 4.99
CA SER A 261 2.32 -3.50 6.23
C SER A 261 3.15 -2.22 6.33
N TRP A 262 3.30 -1.72 7.54
CA TRP A 262 4.30 -0.73 7.88
C TRP A 262 5.65 -1.42 8.04
N VAL A 263 6.68 -0.87 7.40
CA VAL A 263 8.09 -1.25 7.54
C VAL A 263 8.91 -0.04 7.95
N VAL A 264 10.07 -0.29 8.56
CA VAL A 264 11.11 0.73 8.82
C VAL A 264 12.26 0.45 7.87
N LEU A 265 12.66 1.45 7.07
CA LEU A 265 13.77 1.26 6.13
C LEU A 265 15.07 0.99 6.87
N LYS A 266 15.89 0.13 6.29
CA LYS A 266 17.24 -0.16 6.80
C LYS A 266 18.06 1.11 6.84
N ASP A 267 18.76 1.32 7.96
CA ASP A 267 19.61 2.48 8.22
C ASP A 267 18.87 3.84 8.18
N ALA A 268 17.54 3.84 8.38
CA ALA A 268 16.78 5.07 8.52
C ALA A 268 17.26 5.88 9.74
N GLU A 269 17.45 7.19 9.56
CA GLU A 269 17.94 8.09 10.61
C GLU A 269 17.01 8.12 11.83
N ASN A 270 15.69 8.09 11.59
CA ASN A 270 14.67 8.15 12.63
C ASN A 270 14.04 6.78 12.93
N LYS A 271 14.80 5.68 12.83
CA LYS A 271 14.25 4.31 12.98
C LYS A 271 13.49 4.09 14.29
N ASP A 272 13.99 4.64 15.41
CA ASP A 272 13.32 4.47 16.71
C ASP A 272 11.98 5.23 16.75
N ALA A 273 11.94 6.45 16.20
CA ALA A 273 10.72 7.23 16.07
C ALA A 273 9.73 6.58 15.07
N ALA A 274 10.24 5.92 14.02
CA ALA A 274 9.42 5.14 13.08
C ALA A 274 8.78 3.93 13.76
N GLN A 275 9.53 3.18 14.60
CA GLN A 275 8.96 2.11 15.43
C GLN A 275 7.89 2.63 16.39
N ASP A 276 8.13 3.77 17.05
CA ASP A 276 7.18 4.40 17.96
C ASP A 276 5.92 4.90 17.21
N PHE A 277 6.09 5.41 15.99
CA PHE A 277 4.98 5.77 15.10
C PHE A 277 4.14 4.54 14.72
N ILE A 278 4.78 3.45 14.30
CA ILE A 278 4.09 2.21 13.93
C ILE A 278 3.33 1.65 15.13
N ALA A 279 3.94 1.64 16.32
CA ALA A 279 3.28 1.23 17.54
C ALA A 279 2.03 2.10 17.84
N PHE A 280 2.16 3.43 17.70
CA PHE A 280 1.05 4.36 17.89
C PHE A 280 -0.07 4.15 16.86
N ALA A 281 0.27 3.99 15.58
CA ALA A 281 -0.70 3.74 14.50
C ALA A 281 -1.41 2.39 14.67
N SER A 282 -0.74 1.42 15.29
CA SER A 282 -1.26 0.06 15.54
C SER A 282 -2.11 -0.09 16.80
N LEU A 283 -2.23 0.97 17.62
CA LEU A 283 -3.12 0.93 18.79
C LEU A 283 -4.57 0.69 18.37
N PRO A 284 -5.31 -0.18 19.09
CA PRO A 284 -6.69 -0.51 18.75
C PRO A 284 -7.60 0.72 18.60
N GLU A 285 -7.45 1.69 19.51
CA GLU A 285 -8.23 2.94 19.50
C GLU A 285 -7.90 3.87 18.33
N ASN A 286 -6.71 3.75 17.74
CA ASN A 286 -6.31 4.53 16.57
C ASN A 286 -6.73 3.84 15.29
N GLN A 287 -6.48 2.53 15.15
CA GLN A 287 -6.94 1.78 13.97
C GLN A 287 -8.47 1.82 13.84
N ALA A 288 -9.22 1.71 14.94
CA ALA A 288 -10.68 1.70 14.90
C ALA A 288 -11.32 2.99 14.35
N LYS A 289 -10.56 4.08 14.23
CA LYS A 289 -11.02 5.33 13.61
C LYS A 289 -10.97 5.29 12.07
N LEU A 290 -10.12 4.42 11.49
CA LEU A 290 -9.91 4.39 10.04
C LEU A 290 -11.19 4.09 9.25
N PRO A 291 -12.07 3.14 9.65
CA PRO A 291 -13.30 2.86 8.94
C PRO A 291 -14.29 4.03 8.84
N GLU A 292 -14.17 5.05 9.67
CA GLU A 292 -14.98 6.27 9.53
C GLU A 292 -14.66 7.06 8.25
N PHE A 293 -13.44 6.94 7.75
CA PHE A 293 -12.95 7.62 6.55
C PHE A 293 -12.92 6.70 5.34
N VAL A 294 -12.28 5.54 5.50
CA VAL A 294 -12.08 4.53 4.45
C VAL A 294 -12.28 3.14 5.05
N ALA A 295 -13.06 2.30 4.39
CA ALA A 295 -13.44 0.98 4.92
C ALA A 295 -12.37 -0.08 4.61
N TYR A 296 -11.18 0.06 5.17
CA TYR A 296 -10.19 -1.00 5.18
C TYR A 296 -10.29 -1.85 6.45
N GLY A 297 -10.01 -3.14 6.34
CA GLY A 297 -9.96 -4.06 7.47
C GLY A 297 -8.81 -3.72 8.41
N LEU A 298 -8.96 -4.06 9.66
CA LEU A 298 -8.03 -3.70 10.73
C LEU A 298 -7.20 -4.92 11.14
N PRO A 299 -5.87 -4.84 11.04
CA PRO A 299 -4.98 -5.94 11.42
C PRO A 299 -4.95 -6.24 12.92
N ASN A 300 -5.18 -5.25 13.79
CA ASN A 300 -5.25 -5.47 15.22
C ASN A 300 -6.62 -6.06 15.60
N LYS A 301 -6.62 -7.25 16.19
CA LYS A 301 -7.85 -8.01 16.57
C LYS A 301 -8.77 -7.24 17.53
N GLU A 302 -8.19 -6.46 18.44
CA GLU A 302 -8.96 -5.66 19.39
C GLU A 302 -9.62 -4.43 18.74
N ALA A 303 -9.02 -3.90 17.65
CA ALA A 303 -9.57 -2.75 16.94
C ALA A 303 -10.90 -3.05 16.26
N ALA A 304 -11.06 -4.25 15.71
CA ALA A 304 -12.30 -4.66 15.02
C ALA A 304 -13.53 -4.57 15.93
N SER A 305 -13.38 -4.92 17.21
CA SER A 305 -14.47 -4.85 18.19
C SER A 305 -14.88 -3.41 18.57
N LYS A 306 -14.07 -2.41 18.23
CA LYS A 306 -14.30 -0.99 18.52
C LYS A 306 -14.95 -0.24 17.35
N VAL A 307 -15.06 -0.88 16.17
CA VAL A 307 -15.67 -0.27 14.98
C VAL A 307 -17.19 -0.26 15.12
N PRO A 308 -17.87 0.88 14.95
CA PRO A 308 -19.32 0.93 14.93
C PRO A 308 -19.91 0.04 13.82
N ALA A 309 -21.05 -0.63 14.11
CA ALA A 309 -21.69 -1.59 13.21
C ALA A 309 -22.01 -1.00 11.80
N ASP A 310 -22.31 0.28 11.73
CA ASP A 310 -22.57 0.97 10.46
C ASP A 310 -21.36 1.00 9.51
N PHE A 311 -20.15 0.93 10.06
CA PHE A 311 -18.91 0.91 9.29
C PHE A 311 -18.37 -0.50 9.08
N SER A 312 -18.60 -1.44 10.03
CA SER A 312 -18.01 -2.78 9.97
C SER A 312 -18.47 -3.57 8.73
N LYS A 313 -19.72 -3.42 8.31
CA LYS A 313 -20.30 -4.09 7.12
C LYS A 313 -19.60 -3.75 5.79
N ASP A 314 -18.90 -2.61 5.74
CA ASP A 314 -18.18 -2.16 4.55
C ASP A 314 -16.71 -2.66 4.53
N LEU A 315 -16.27 -3.33 5.61
CA LEU A 315 -14.90 -3.83 5.71
C LEU A 315 -14.71 -5.10 4.88
N PRO A 316 -13.57 -5.27 4.21
CA PRO A 316 -13.26 -6.53 3.53
C PRO A 316 -13.17 -7.70 4.52
N THR A 317 -12.88 -7.44 5.78
CA THR A 317 -12.80 -8.43 6.87
C THR A 317 -14.15 -8.76 7.51
N ASP A 318 -15.25 -8.14 7.08
CA ASP A 318 -16.58 -8.59 7.47
C ASP A 318 -16.85 -10.02 6.97
N SER A 319 -17.46 -10.86 7.79
CA SER A 319 -17.65 -12.29 7.47
C SER A 319 -18.44 -12.51 6.19
N ALA A 320 -19.43 -11.66 5.90
CA ALA A 320 -20.21 -11.75 4.67
C ALA A 320 -19.37 -11.41 3.43
N ASN A 321 -18.46 -10.43 3.54
CA ASN A 321 -17.60 -9.99 2.45
C ASN A 321 -16.44 -10.98 2.19
N MET A 322 -16.02 -11.72 3.22
CA MET A 322 -14.95 -12.74 3.12
C MET A 322 -15.39 -14.05 2.49
N THR A 323 -16.71 -14.36 2.45
CA THR A 323 -17.23 -15.68 2.05
C THR A 323 -16.72 -16.12 0.68
N ASP A 324 -16.72 -15.21 -0.30
CA ASP A 324 -16.30 -15.48 -1.68
C ASP A 324 -15.05 -14.66 -2.08
N ALA A 325 -14.36 -14.10 -1.11
CA ALA A 325 -13.10 -13.40 -1.35
C ALA A 325 -11.93 -14.38 -1.55
N ILE A 326 -10.92 -13.92 -2.26
CA ILE A 326 -9.70 -14.68 -2.59
C ILE A 326 -8.53 -14.01 -1.86
N SER A 327 -7.73 -14.79 -1.15
CA SER A 327 -6.43 -14.31 -0.66
C SER A 327 -5.46 -14.15 -1.82
N LEU A 328 -4.80 -12.99 -1.92
CA LEU A 328 -3.71 -12.84 -2.86
C LEU A 328 -2.62 -13.87 -2.55
N ASN A 329 -2.21 -14.64 -3.55
CA ASN A 329 -1.10 -15.57 -3.41
C ASN A 329 0.22 -14.82 -3.65
N VAL A 330 0.84 -14.42 -2.55
CA VAL A 330 2.08 -13.62 -2.55
C VAL A 330 3.22 -14.38 -3.20
N ASP A 331 3.38 -15.67 -2.87
CA ASP A 331 4.47 -16.51 -3.41
C ASP A 331 4.33 -16.65 -4.93
N PHE A 332 3.11 -16.88 -5.42
CA PHE A 332 2.85 -16.93 -6.86
C PHE A 332 3.30 -15.63 -7.55
N TRP A 333 2.96 -14.47 -6.97
CA TRP A 333 3.32 -13.18 -7.59
C TRP A 333 4.81 -12.85 -7.47
N ILE A 334 5.48 -13.27 -6.39
CA ILE A 334 6.95 -13.14 -6.28
C ILE A 334 7.63 -13.90 -7.42
N ASP A 335 7.19 -15.13 -7.69
CA ASP A 335 7.83 -16.00 -8.69
C ASP A 335 7.49 -15.61 -10.13
N ASN A 336 6.31 -15.04 -10.39
CA ASN A 336 5.77 -14.89 -11.73
C ASN A 336 5.58 -13.44 -12.20
N ALA A 337 5.68 -12.44 -11.29
CA ALA A 337 5.35 -11.05 -11.62
C ALA A 337 6.14 -10.49 -12.80
N GLU A 338 7.44 -10.74 -12.87
CA GLU A 338 8.29 -10.21 -13.95
C GLU A 338 7.88 -10.79 -15.31
N THR A 339 7.79 -12.11 -15.41
CA THR A 339 7.43 -12.83 -16.64
C THR A 339 6.03 -12.44 -17.12
N LEU A 340 5.05 -12.43 -16.21
CA LEU A 340 3.68 -12.07 -16.53
C LEU A 340 3.54 -10.60 -16.89
N THR A 341 4.31 -9.69 -16.29
CA THR A 341 4.34 -8.28 -16.65
C THR A 341 4.91 -8.07 -18.07
N GLN A 342 5.98 -8.75 -18.41
CA GLN A 342 6.54 -8.70 -19.78
C GLN A 342 5.50 -9.22 -20.79
N ARG A 343 4.84 -10.33 -20.50
CA ARG A 343 3.80 -10.90 -21.36
C ARG A 343 2.58 -9.97 -21.48
N PHE A 344 2.14 -9.37 -20.37
CA PHE A 344 1.04 -8.41 -20.35
C PHE A 344 1.36 -7.17 -21.21
N ASN A 345 2.56 -6.62 -21.09
CA ASN A 345 2.99 -5.46 -21.89
C ASN A 345 3.05 -5.80 -23.37
N ALA A 346 3.54 -6.99 -23.73
CA ALA A 346 3.56 -7.46 -25.12
C ALA A 346 2.13 -7.65 -25.66
N TRP A 347 1.22 -8.20 -24.88
CA TRP A 347 -0.20 -8.34 -25.20
C TRP A 347 -0.91 -6.99 -25.35
N LEU A 348 -0.61 -6.03 -24.45
CA LEU A 348 -1.23 -4.71 -24.50
C LEU A 348 -0.84 -3.91 -25.73
N ALA A 349 0.36 -4.14 -26.28
CA ALA A 349 0.90 -3.47 -27.45
C ALA A 349 0.32 -3.99 -28.79
N GLN A 350 -0.38 -5.12 -28.81
CA GLN A 350 -1.08 -5.68 -29.98
C GLN A 350 -2.44 -5.00 -30.19
#